data_b17f44c44c3fecf51936068c8c7a1236
#
_entry.id   b17f44c44c3fecf51936068c8c7a1236
#
_cell.length_a   1.000
_cell.length_b   1.000
_cell.length_c   1.000
_cell.angle_alpha   90.00
_cell.angle_beta   90.00
_cell.angle_gamma   90.00
#
_symmetry.space_group_name_H-M   'P 1'
#
loop_
_entity.id
_entity.type
_entity.pdbx_description
1 polymer ?
#
loop_
_entity_poly.entity_id
_entity_poly.type
_entity_poly.pdbx_seq_one_letter_code
_entity_poly.pdbx_strand_id
1 'polypeptide(L)'
;FRMPAALRLGSQLARPGLVTQGALAAVIRQVVEQVARQFIAEFRPEGAAVVVRALASRGATCSLDILGEQVLSEAEADRYASQCETLLSESHRAYAALPPSVALTTCGPRASLSVKPSALTPRFDPISPRSSIERAAKRLLPLFRLTRAQPPGPPVTPAGAGALITLDMEQYELRDLTLALAKHLLTHPHVDTNRTLGLVIQAYLRDAEPVVDELLAWLATHQRAVTIRLVKGAYWDHEVAEAAQRHWPVPVHEEKAATDLAFERLTRRLLSAHPLVTTAIASHNVRSVAHAMAVAEALGRAHDHLEFQLLYGMGDALHAAIVSMGYPVRIYTPVGELIPGMAYLVRRILENTANESFLRQDLFQERDTEVLLAPPTLSTDVSAPDGAWKGEPASDYSQDQARRRMEEALTVVRAQLGRTYPLLIGADAIETHQALTVRNPARPTEVLGNVAMAQRAEVDRAVRVATDAQPRWAATSVSERVACLRRLAQGLRQQRHELAAWEVLEVGKPWREADADVVETIDFVEYYSQRMLELAKGPSLLQAPGERNELAYVPRGVAVVIAPWNFPGALLTGMAAAALATGNAVIVKPAE
;
A
#
# COMPACT_ATOMS: atom_id res chain seq x y z
N PHE A 1 -28.50 -2.77 -11.84
CA PHE A 1 -28.16 -1.50 -12.52
C PHE A 1 -28.85 -1.49 -13.90
N ARG A 2 -29.99 -0.80 -14.04
CA ARG A 2 -30.52 -0.57 -15.38
C ARG A 2 -29.60 0.44 -16.05
N MET A 3 -28.85 0.01 -17.04
CA MET A 3 -28.01 0.89 -17.85
C MET A 3 -28.86 2.10 -18.28
N PRO A 4 -28.46 3.35 -17.96
CA PRO A 4 -29.21 4.53 -18.35
C PRO A 4 -29.54 4.50 -19.83
N ALA A 5 -30.74 4.96 -20.20
CA ALA A 5 -31.20 4.96 -21.59
C ALA A 5 -30.20 5.63 -22.54
N ALA A 6 -29.47 6.64 -22.04
CA ALA A 6 -28.40 7.33 -22.76
C ALA A 6 -27.21 6.42 -23.11
N LEU A 7 -26.81 5.47 -22.22
CA LEU A 7 -25.73 4.49 -22.50
C LEU A 7 -26.18 3.44 -23.53
N ARG A 8 -27.46 3.02 -23.49
CA ARG A 8 -28.01 2.15 -24.54
C ARG A 8 -28.09 2.85 -25.89
N LEU A 9 -28.49 4.12 -25.89
CA LEU A 9 -28.52 4.93 -27.11
C LEU A 9 -27.10 5.19 -27.63
N GLY A 10 -26.14 5.50 -26.75
CA GLY A 10 -24.73 5.71 -27.11
C GLY A 10 -24.08 4.46 -27.71
N SER A 11 -24.35 3.26 -27.16
CA SER A 11 -23.84 2.00 -27.71
C SER A 11 -24.48 1.64 -29.07
N GLN A 12 -25.69 2.09 -29.33
CA GLN A 12 -26.36 1.91 -30.63
C GLN A 12 -25.91 2.96 -31.67
N LEU A 13 -25.53 4.17 -31.23
CA LEU A 13 -25.03 5.25 -32.09
C LEU A 13 -23.52 5.12 -32.39
N ALA A 14 -22.78 4.27 -31.70
CA ALA A 14 -21.34 4.02 -31.92
C ALA A 14 -21.05 3.22 -33.23
N ARG A 15 -21.89 3.32 -34.26
CA ARG A 15 -21.57 2.78 -35.59
C ARG A 15 -20.54 3.70 -36.29
N PRO A 16 -19.46 3.13 -36.82
CA PRO A 16 -18.45 3.92 -37.51
C PRO A 16 -19.08 4.74 -38.67
N GLY A 17 -18.94 6.07 -38.59
CA GLY A 17 -19.32 6.99 -39.67
C GLY A 17 -20.49 7.95 -39.42
N LEU A 18 -21.26 7.83 -38.29
CA LEU A 18 -22.45 8.66 -38.06
C LEU A 18 -22.28 9.79 -37.04
N VAL A 19 -21.22 9.76 -36.22
CA VAL A 19 -20.98 10.77 -35.15
C VAL A 19 -19.53 11.19 -35.17
N THR A 20 -19.25 12.50 -35.16
CA THR A 20 -17.89 12.99 -35.01
C THR A 20 -17.31 12.59 -33.65
N GLN A 21 -16.00 12.31 -33.57
CA GLN A 21 -15.33 11.93 -32.34
C GLN A 21 -15.59 12.92 -31.18
N GLY A 22 -15.71 14.22 -31.50
CA GLY A 22 -16.03 15.26 -30.52
C GLY A 22 -17.43 15.16 -29.94
N ALA A 23 -18.45 14.82 -30.77
CA ALA A 23 -19.83 14.65 -30.32
C ALA A 23 -19.97 13.38 -29.45
N LEU A 24 -19.29 12.29 -29.81
CA LEU A 24 -19.25 11.07 -28.99
C LEU A 24 -18.57 11.33 -27.64
N ALA A 25 -17.46 12.02 -27.63
CA ALA A 25 -16.74 12.38 -26.40
C ALA A 25 -17.61 13.26 -25.47
N ALA A 26 -18.37 14.22 -26.03
CA ALA A 26 -19.28 15.07 -25.27
C ALA A 26 -20.44 14.25 -24.62
N VAL A 27 -21.04 13.32 -25.37
CA VAL A 27 -22.08 12.43 -24.86
C VAL A 27 -21.53 11.51 -23.75
N ILE A 28 -20.36 10.89 -23.96
CA ILE A 28 -19.71 10.05 -22.95
C ILE A 28 -19.45 10.87 -21.68
N ARG A 29 -18.88 12.08 -21.81
CA ARG A 29 -18.63 12.97 -20.67
C ARG A 29 -19.92 13.26 -19.91
N GLN A 30 -20.99 13.63 -20.59
CA GLN A 30 -22.28 13.94 -19.95
C GLN A 30 -22.86 12.73 -19.21
N VAL A 31 -22.74 11.52 -19.78
CA VAL A 31 -23.20 10.29 -19.14
C VAL A 31 -22.36 9.97 -17.92
N VAL A 32 -21.04 10.09 -18.02
CA VAL A 32 -20.12 9.87 -16.87
C VAL A 32 -20.39 10.88 -15.77
N GLU A 33 -20.61 12.16 -16.08
CA GLU A 33 -20.97 13.19 -15.10
C GLU A 33 -22.32 12.88 -14.44
N GLN A 34 -23.31 12.42 -15.19
CA GLN A 34 -24.61 12.04 -14.62
C GLN A 34 -24.51 10.85 -13.67
N VAL A 35 -23.71 9.84 -14.01
CA VAL A 35 -23.43 8.69 -13.12
C VAL A 35 -22.64 9.14 -11.89
N ALA A 36 -21.65 10.00 -12.07
CA ALA A 36 -20.82 10.51 -10.99
C ALA A 36 -21.63 11.29 -9.94
N ARG A 37 -22.64 12.07 -10.37
CA ARG A 37 -23.56 12.81 -9.46
C ARG A 37 -24.36 11.92 -8.52
N GLN A 38 -24.43 10.61 -8.77
CA GLN A 38 -25.05 9.67 -7.82
C GLN A 38 -24.13 9.41 -6.61
N PHE A 39 -22.80 9.51 -6.78
CA PHE A 39 -21.82 9.14 -5.77
C PHE A 39 -20.97 10.32 -5.28
N ILE A 40 -20.95 11.43 -6.03
CA ILE A 40 -20.24 12.67 -5.69
C ILE A 40 -21.31 13.73 -5.42
N ALA A 41 -21.35 14.21 -4.19
CA ALA A 41 -22.46 15.05 -3.72
C ALA A 41 -22.39 16.49 -4.26
N GLU A 42 -21.19 17.02 -4.43
CA GLU A 42 -20.93 18.39 -4.89
C GLU A 42 -19.54 18.46 -5.53
N PHE A 43 -19.38 19.33 -6.53
CA PHE A 43 -18.10 19.49 -7.22
C PHE A 43 -17.22 20.60 -6.61
N ARG A 44 -17.76 21.43 -5.72
CA ARG A 44 -17.04 22.53 -5.08
C ARG A 44 -17.24 22.53 -3.56
N PRO A 45 -16.19 22.83 -2.79
CA PRO A 45 -16.29 22.88 -1.33
C PRO A 45 -17.40 23.82 -0.80
N GLU A 46 -17.66 24.92 -1.51
CA GLU A 46 -18.67 25.90 -1.13
C GLU A 46 -20.11 25.36 -1.22
N GLY A 47 -20.33 24.28 -1.96
CA GLY A 47 -21.62 23.56 -2.04
C GLY A 47 -21.95 22.69 -0.85
N ALA A 48 -21.01 22.48 0.08
CA ALA A 48 -21.18 21.60 1.24
C ALA A 48 -22.43 21.92 2.07
N ALA A 49 -22.80 23.18 2.18
CA ALA A 49 -24.00 23.60 2.92
C ALA A 49 -25.32 23.01 2.36
N VAL A 50 -25.41 22.82 1.05
CA VAL A 50 -26.57 22.21 0.40
C VAL A 50 -26.69 20.74 0.80
N VAL A 51 -25.55 20.04 0.76
CA VAL A 51 -25.47 18.61 1.09
C VAL A 51 -25.76 18.38 2.57
N VAL A 52 -25.18 19.18 3.47
CA VAL A 52 -25.45 19.12 4.91
C VAL A 52 -26.95 19.26 5.20
N ARG A 53 -27.64 20.26 4.62
CA ARG A 53 -29.09 20.46 4.80
C ARG A 53 -29.91 19.27 4.27
N ALA A 54 -29.55 18.76 3.09
CA ALA A 54 -30.26 17.64 2.48
C ALA A 54 -30.16 16.36 3.31
N LEU A 55 -28.97 16.06 3.87
CA LEU A 55 -28.76 14.89 4.73
C LEU A 55 -29.38 15.08 6.11
N ALA A 56 -29.28 16.29 6.68
CA ALA A 56 -29.90 16.61 7.96
C ALA A 56 -31.43 16.46 7.94
N SER A 57 -32.08 16.82 6.84
CA SER A 57 -33.55 16.60 6.68
C SER A 57 -33.94 15.12 6.64
N ARG A 58 -32.96 14.22 6.41
CA ARG A 58 -33.14 12.75 6.43
C ARG A 58 -32.64 12.12 7.74
N GLY A 59 -32.34 12.92 8.76
CA GLY A 59 -31.87 12.46 10.07
C GLY A 59 -30.40 12.04 10.12
N ALA A 60 -29.57 12.37 9.12
CA ALA A 60 -28.16 12.00 9.06
C ALA A 60 -27.22 13.20 9.14
N THR A 61 -26.05 12.98 9.69
CA THR A 61 -24.89 13.88 9.53
C THR A 61 -24.05 13.44 8.32
N CYS A 62 -23.00 14.21 7.98
CA CYS A 62 -22.05 13.80 6.94
C CYS A 62 -20.61 13.88 7.40
N SER A 63 -19.77 13.05 6.79
CA SER A 63 -18.32 13.18 6.78
C SER A 63 -17.91 13.58 5.37
N LEU A 64 -17.45 14.81 5.20
CA LEU A 64 -17.05 15.35 3.91
C LEU A 64 -15.66 14.84 3.55
N ASP A 65 -15.44 14.46 2.31
CA ASP A 65 -14.15 14.01 1.78
C ASP A 65 -13.85 14.74 0.48
N ILE A 66 -12.67 15.35 0.37
CA ILE A 66 -12.21 15.96 -0.87
C ILE A 66 -11.65 14.87 -1.77
N LEU A 67 -12.27 14.73 -2.94
CA LEU A 67 -11.78 13.82 -3.97
C LEU A 67 -10.40 14.23 -4.44
N GLY A 68 -9.51 13.27 -4.51
CA GLY A 68 -8.11 13.38 -4.84
C GLY A 68 -7.34 12.35 -4.02
N GLU A 69 -6.31 11.82 -4.61
CA GLU A 69 -5.41 10.87 -3.93
C GLU A 69 -4.04 11.55 -3.79
N GLN A 70 -2.98 10.80 -3.91
CA GLN A 70 -1.62 11.27 -3.75
C GLN A 70 -1.32 12.57 -4.53
N VAL A 71 -0.78 13.55 -3.83
CA VAL A 71 -0.29 14.80 -4.42
C VAL A 71 1.16 14.66 -4.87
N LEU A 72 1.55 15.39 -5.92
CA LEU A 72 2.89 15.33 -6.50
C LEU A 72 3.76 16.54 -6.12
N SER A 73 3.17 17.58 -5.55
CA SER A 73 3.89 18.81 -5.17
C SER A 73 3.40 19.40 -3.85
N GLU A 74 4.26 20.18 -3.19
CA GLU A 74 3.90 20.92 -1.97
C GLU A 74 2.75 21.91 -2.25
N ALA A 75 2.73 22.53 -3.44
CA ALA A 75 1.66 23.42 -3.85
C ALA A 75 0.29 22.74 -3.96
N GLU A 76 0.26 21.48 -4.41
CA GLU A 76 -0.97 20.67 -4.42
C GLU A 76 -1.40 20.31 -3.00
N ALA A 77 -0.46 19.92 -2.13
CA ALA A 77 -0.74 19.65 -0.73
C ALA A 77 -1.28 20.88 0.02
N ASP A 78 -0.74 22.07 -0.26
CA ASP A 78 -1.24 23.33 0.31
C ASP A 78 -2.65 23.66 -0.19
N ARG A 79 -2.94 23.45 -1.48
CA ARG A 79 -4.30 23.62 -2.03
C ARG A 79 -5.28 22.64 -1.38
N TYR A 80 -4.91 21.36 -1.24
CA TYR A 80 -5.74 20.37 -0.59
C TYR A 80 -6.06 20.75 0.86
N ALA A 81 -5.04 21.18 1.64
CA ALA A 81 -5.24 21.63 3.01
C ALA A 81 -6.18 22.85 3.09
N SER A 82 -6.02 23.85 2.20
CA SER A 82 -6.90 25.01 2.13
C SER A 82 -8.34 24.65 1.76
N GLN A 83 -8.54 23.70 0.86
CA GLN A 83 -9.88 23.18 0.53
C GLN A 83 -10.50 22.45 1.73
N CYS A 84 -9.71 21.69 2.50
CA CYS A 84 -10.16 21.07 3.75
C CYS A 84 -10.63 22.12 4.77
N GLU A 85 -9.90 23.23 4.94
CA GLU A 85 -10.28 24.34 5.82
C GLU A 85 -11.61 24.97 5.38
N THR A 86 -11.76 25.25 4.09
CA THR A 86 -12.99 25.80 3.51
C THR A 86 -14.17 24.86 3.75
N LEU A 87 -14.00 23.59 3.42
CA LEU A 87 -15.05 22.58 3.53
C LEU A 87 -15.52 22.39 4.99
N LEU A 88 -14.56 22.37 5.93
CA LEU A 88 -14.86 22.26 7.36
C LEU A 88 -15.60 23.49 7.87
N SER A 89 -15.18 24.69 7.46
CA SER A 89 -15.81 25.95 7.84
C SER A 89 -17.23 26.08 7.31
N GLU A 90 -17.47 25.70 6.04
CA GLU A 90 -18.79 25.66 5.43
C GLU A 90 -19.71 24.65 6.12
N SER A 91 -19.18 23.47 6.46
CA SER A 91 -19.91 22.44 7.20
C SER A 91 -20.37 22.98 8.58
N HIS A 92 -19.49 23.63 9.33
CA HIS A 92 -19.83 24.25 10.60
C HIS A 92 -20.95 25.30 10.47
N ARG A 93 -20.82 26.21 9.50
CA ARG A 93 -21.86 27.23 9.25
C ARG A 93 -23.20 26.60 8.88
N ALA A 94 -23.17 25.56 8.05
CA ALA A 94 -24.39 24.86 7.64
C ALA A 94 -25.11 24.18 8.81
N TYR A 95 -24.38 23.49 9.70
CA TYR A 95 -24.99 22.88 10.89
C TYR A 95 -25.48 23.93 11.90
N ALA A 96 -24.79 25.07 12.06
CA ALA A 96 -25.24 26.16 12.93
C ALA A 96 -26.53 26.83 12.41
N ALA A 97 -26.75 26.83 11.10
CA ALA A 97 -27.94 27.42 10.46
C ALA A 97 -29.14 26.46 10.36
N LEU A 98 -29.04 25.22 10.86
CA LEU A 98 -30.15 24.29 10.84
C LEU A 98 -31.29 24.75 11.79
N PRO A 99 -32.57 24.62 11.40
CA PRO A 99 -33.66 24.92 12.30
C PRO A 99 -33.63 24.04 13.57
N PRO A 100 -34.05 24.56 14.73
CA PRO A 100 -34.14 23.80 15.98
C PRO A 100 -35.01 22.54 15.89
N SER A 101 -35.94 22.50 14.95
CA SER A 101 -36.80 21.33 14.69
C SER A 101 -36.10 20.15 14.04
N VAL A 102 -34.89 20.33 13.52
CA VAL A 102 -34.09 19.25 12.93
C VAL A 102 -33.34 18.51 14.04
N ALA A 103 -33.93 17.39 14.49
CA ALA A 103 -33.30 16.50 15.46
C ALA A 103 -32.29 15.58 14.76
N LEU A 104 -31.01 15.65 15.20
CA LEU A 104 -29.95 14.78 14.72
C LEU A 104 -29.39 13.97 15.89
N THR A 105 -29.48 12.65 15.81
CA THR A 105 -28.79 11.76 16.75
C THR A 105 -27.31 11.66 16.35
N THR A 106 -26.40 11.91 17.30
CA THR A 106 -24.95 11.91 17.04
C THR A 106 -24.18 11.34 18.22
N CYS A 107 -23.11 10.59 17.94
CA CYS A 107 -22.15 10.12 18.95
C CYS A 107 -20.95 11.07 19.14
N GLY A 108 -20.96 12.24 18.53
CA GLY A 108 -19.86 13.20 18.58
C GLY A 108 -20.15 14.46 17.75
N PRO A 109 -19.12 15.19 17.30
CA PRO A 109 -19.30 16.40 16.52
C PRO A 109 -20.14 16.18 15.25
N ARG A 110 -21.05 17.13 14.95
CA ARG A 110 -21.86 17.06 13.73
C ARG A 110 -21.03 17.29 12.47
N ALA A 111 -20.18 18.31 12.48
CA ALA A 111 -19.24 18.55 11.39
C ALA A 111 -18.15 17.49 11.39
N SER A 112 -17.89 16.91 10.23
CA SER A 112 -16.84 15.90 10.07
C SER A 112 -16.18 16.00 8.71
N LEU A 113 -14.87 15.79 8.71
CA LEU A 113 -14.01 15.77 7.53
C LEU A 113 -13.20 14.47 7.51
N SER A 114 -13.17 13.79 6.39
CA SER A 114 -12.21 12.71 6.10
C SER A 114 -11.03 13.29 5.33
N VAL A 115 -9.82 12.93 5.72
CA VAL A 115 -8.58 13.45 5.14
C VAL A 115 -7.67 12.30 4.77
N LYS A 116 -7.15 12.31 3.55
CA LYS A 116 -6.15 11.34 3.08
C LYS A 116 -4.74 11.82 3.45
N PRO A 117 -3.99 11.06 4.27
CA PRO A 117 -2.64 11.45 4.65
C PRO A 117 -1.69 11.65 3.45
N SER A 118 -1.84 10.86 2.39
CA SER A 118 -1.05 10.99 1.15
C SER A 118 -1.31 12.29 0.37
N ALA A 119 -2.46 12.94 0.60
CA ALA A 119 -2.78 14.24 0.00
C ALA A 119 -2.22 15.44 0.79
N LEU A 120 -1.67 15.22 1.97
CA LEU A 120 -1.10 16.27 2.82
C LEU A 120 0.38 16.56 2.55
N THR A 121 1.07 15.67 1.86
CA THR A 121 2.48 15.86 1.47
C THR A 121 2.84 14.94 0.32
N PRO A 122 3.58 15.41 -0.70
CA PRO A 122 4.01 14.58 -1.83
C PRO A 122 5.01 13.49 -1.42
N ARG A 123 5.49 13.51 -0.18
CA ARG A 123 6.42 12.54 0.38
C ARG A 123 5.86 11.92 1.66
N PHE A 124 4.66 11.37 1.58
CA PHE A 124 4.11 10.54 2.64
C PHE A 124 4.65 9.10 2.45
N ASP A 125 5.90 8.90 2.89
CA ASP A 125 6.68 7.69 2.61
C ASP A 125 7.17 7.04 3.91
N PRO A 126 6.89 5.74 4.11
CA PRO A 126 7.35 4.99 5.28
C PRO A 126 8.88 4.95 5.48
N ILE A 127 9.66 5.11 4.42
CA ILE A 127 11.13 5.18 4.52
C ILE A 127 11.58 6.42 5.33
N SER A 128 10.82 7.50 5.28
CA SER A 128 11.10 8.74 6.00
C SER A 128 9.99 9.11 6.96
N PRO A 129 9.65 8.29 7.96
CA PRO A 129 8.44 8.42 8.77
C PRO A 129 8.39 9.75 9.52
N ARG A 130 9.51 10.17 10.13
CA ARG A 130 9.58 11.44 10.87
C ARG A 130 9.26 12.64 9.99
N SER A 131 9.91 12.77 8.83
CA SER A 131 9.68 13.86 7.90
C SER A 131 8.26 13.86 7.33
N SER A 132 7.72 12.67 7.02
CA SER A 132 6.35 12.49 6.53
C SER A 132 5.33 12.96 7.57
N ILE A 133 5.50 12.55 8.84
CA ILE A 133 4.63 12.93 9.95
C ILE A 133 4.69 14.44 10.20
N GLU A 134 5.90 15.03 10.28
CA GLU A 134 6.08 16.47 10.53
C GLU A 134 5.41 17.33 9.46
N ARG A 135 5.56 16.95 8.17
CA ARG A 135 4.94 17.66 7.04
C ARG A 135 3.42 17.54 7.01
N ALA A 136 2.89 16.33 7.21
CA ALA A 136 1.45 16.10 7.26
C ALA A 136 0.82 16.79 8.48
N ALA A 137 1.42 16.69 9.66
CA ALA A 137 0.97 17.33 10.88
C ALA A 137 0.93 18.87 10.75
N LYS A 138 1.92 19.48 10.07
CA LYS A 138 1.95 20.93 9.83
C LYS A 138 0.68 21.42 9.13
N ARG A 139 0.11 20.63 8.21
CA ARG A 139 -1.12 20.95 7.47
C ARG A 139 -2.40 20.53 8.20
N LEU A 140 -2.33 19.51 9.08
CA LEU A 140 -3.48 19.07 9.86
C LEU A 140 -3.75 19.93 11.10
N LEU A 141 -2.71 20.41 11.78
CA LEU A 141 -2.86 21.15 13.03
C LEU A 141 -3.73 22.43 12.90
N PRO A 142 -3.71 23.22 11.80
CA PRO A 142 -4.65 24.31 11.59
C PRO A 142 -6.11 23.83 11.59
N LEU A 143 -6.41 22.69 10.98
CA LEU A 143 -7.76 22.11 10.96
C LEU A 143 -8.26 21.79 12.37
N PHE A 144 -7.40 21.25 13.25
CA PHE A 144 -7.75 21.00 14.65
C PHE A 144 -7.97 22.29 15.48
N ARG A 145 -7.38 23.41 15.08
CA ARG A 145 -7.69 24.71 15.70
C ARG A 145 -9.10 25.17 15.34
N LEU A 146 -9.54 24.92 14.10
CA LEU A 146 -10.91 25.22 13.68
C LEU A 146 -11.95 24.39 14.41
N THR A 147 -11.60 23.18 14.87
CA THR A 147 -12.52 22.34 15.65
C THR A 147 -12.84 22.93 17.03
N ARG A 148 -11.96 23.81 17.57
CA ARG A 148 -12.13 24.47 18.88
C ARG A 148 -12.87 25.79 18.79
N ALA A 149 -12.89 26.44 17.63
CA ALA A 149 -13.56 27.70 17.45
C ALA A 149 -15.10 27.49 17.46
N GLN A 150 -15.75 27.85 18.57
CA GLN A 150 -17.20 27.95 18.60
C GLN A 150 -17.64 29.09 17.67
N PRO A 151 -18.61 28.87 16.77
CA PRO A 151 -19.22 29.98 16.07
C PRO A 151 -19.89 30.92 17.10
N PRO A 152 -19.90 32.23 16.88
CA PRO A 152 -20.61 33.15 17.76
C PRO A 152 -22.11 32.83 17.73
N GLY A 153 -22.65 32.34 18.86
CA GLY A 153 -24.03 31.95 19.04
C GLY A 153 -24.28 31.38 20.43
N PRO A 154 -25.54 31.12 20.81
CA PRO A 154 -25.84 30.54 22.12
C PRO A 154 -25.14 29.19 22.28
N PRO A 155 -24.75 28.80 23.51
CA PRO A 155 -23.98 27.61 23.76
C PRO A 155 -24.71 26.38 23.23
N VAL A 156 -24.13 25.73 22.23
CA VAL A 156 -24.59 24.41 21.75
C VAL A 156 -24.21 23.39 22.83
N THR A 157 -25.09 22.43 23.09
CA THR A 157 -24.85 21.38 24.08
C THR A 157 -23.50 20.69 23.86
N PRO A 158 -22.82 20.20 24.93
CA PRO A 158 -21.46 19.65 24.86
C PRO A 158 -21.22 18.59 23.78
N ALA A 159 -22.25 17.87 23.37
CA ALA A 159 -22.20 16.86 22.30
C ALA A 159 -22.13 17.40 20.86
N GLY A 160 -22.32 18.71 20.65
CA GLY A 160 -22.36 19.32 19.30
C GLY A 160 -21.23 20.27 18.97
N ALA A 161 -20.33 20.56 19.92
CA ALA A 161 -19.21 21.48 19.73
C ALA A 161 -18.01 20.77 19.06
N GLY A 162 -17.34 21.46 18.11
CA GLY A 162 -16.15 20.97 17.44
C GLY A 162 -16.43 20.26 16.12
N ALA A 163 -15.37 19.64 15.59
CA ALA A 163 -15.45 18.77 14.40
C ALA A 163 -14.66 17.48 14.59
N LEU A 164 -15.07 16.44 13.90
CA LEU A 164 -14.35 15.19 13.79
C LEU A 164 -13.49 15.20 12.52
N ILE A 165 -12.18 15.08 12.65
CA ILE A 165 -11.26 14.91 11.54
C ILE A 165 -10.81 13.46 11.54
N THR A 166 -11.21 12.71 10.51
CA THR A 166 -10.86 11.30 10.36
C THR A 166 -9.71 11.16 9.38
N LEU A 167 -8.62 10.52 9.79
CA LEU A 167 -7.56 10.10 8.89
C LEU A 167 -8.02 8.83 8.17
N ASP A 168 -8.21 8.93 6.86
CA ASP A 168 -8.58 7.77 6.06
C ASP A 168 -7.39 6.81 5.97
N MET A 169 -7.68 5.51 5.95
CA MET A 169 -6.68 4.48 5.76
C MET A 169 -6.59 4.14 4.27
N GLU A 170 -5.39 4.20 3.77
CA GLU A 170 -5.09 3.94 2.37
C GLU A 170 -4.48 2.54 2.21
N GLN A 171 -3.49 2.35 1.34
CA GLN A 171 -2.85 1.07 1.12
C GLN A 171 -2.13 0.55 2.37
N TYR A 172 -1.93 -0.76 2.44
CA TYR A 172 -1.25 -1.44 3.54
C TYR A 172 0.11 -0.81 3.90
N GLU A 173 0.90 -0.46 2.89
CA GLU A 173 2.21 0.16 3.07
C GLU A 173 2.16 1.48 3.87
N LEU A 174 1.05 2.23 3.82
CA LEU A 174 0.88 3.51 4.52
C LEU A 174 0.23 3.38 5.89
N ARG A 175 -0.27 2.20 6.28
CA ARG A 175 -1.03 1.97 7.50
C ARG A 175 -0.26 2.39 8.76
N ASP A 176 0.94 1.85 8.95
CA ASP A 176 1.72 2.08 10.17
C ASP A 176 2.17 3.54 10.27
N LEU A 177 2.49 4.16 9.12
CA LEU A 177 2.79 5.59 9.05
C LEU A 177 1.57 6.45 9.42
N THR A 178 0.37 6.08 8.97
CA THR A 178 -0.88 6.77 9.31
C THR A 178 -1.21 6.63 10.81
N LEU A 179 -1.02 5.45 11.39
CA LEU A 179 -1.17 5.23 12.83
C LEU A 179 -0.14 6.02 13.64
N ALA A 180 1.10 6.10 13.17
CA ALA A 180 2.14 6.91 13.80
C ALA A 180 1.83 8.40 13.73
N LEU A 181 1.31 8.90 12.60
CA LEU A 181 0.81 10.28 12.46
C LEU A 181 -0.33 10.55 13.46
N ALA A 182 -1.27 9.64 13.62
CA ALA A 182 -2.36 9.77 14.57
C ALA A 182 -1.86 9.81 16.02
N LYS A 183 -0.96 8.92 16.41
CA LYS A 183 -0.31 8.93 17.74
C LYS A 183 0.41 10.26 17.98
N HIS A 184 1.13 10.78 16.98
CA HIS A 184 1.79 12.10 17.04
C HIS A 184 0.78 13.24 17.25
N LEU A 185 -0.33 13.27 16.51
CA LEU A 185 -1.38 14.28 16.66
C LEU A 185 -2.06 14.20 18.03
N LEU A 186 -2.39 13.02 18.51
CA LEU A 186 -3.04 12.81 19.82
C LEU A 186 -2.18 13.26 21.00
N THR A 187 -0.87 13.31 20.85
CA THR A 187 0.04 13.86 21.87
C THR A 187 0.28 15.35 21.74
N HIS A 188 -0.18 15.96 20.66
CA HIS A 188 0.06 17.39 20.40
C HIS A 188 -0.89 18.29 21.21
N PRO A 189 -0.39 19.39 21.85
CA PRO A 189 -1.20 20.24 22.75
C PRO A 189 -2.40 20.92 22.06
N HIS A 190 -2.38 21.05 20.75
CA HIS A 190 -3.46 21.67 19.97
C HIS A 190 -4.57 20.70 19.57
N VAL A 191 -4.38 19.41 19.73
CA VAL A 191 -5.40 18.40 19.46
C VAL A 191 -6.15 18.11 20.76
N ASP A 192 -7.47 18.33 20.75
CA ASP A 192 -8.29 18.07 21.91
C ASP A 192 -8.41 16.56 22.16
N THR A 193 -8.41 16.20 23.45
CA THR A 193 -8.62 14.82 23.89
C THR A 193 -10.07 14.35 23.71
N ASN A 194 -10.98 15.23 23.33
CA ASN A 194 -12.43 15.01 23.26
C ASN A 194 -12.91 14.39 21.94
N ARG A 195 -12.22 13.37 21.43
CA ARG A 195 -12.70 12.58 20.26
C ARG A 195 -12.82 13.41 18.96
N THR A 196 -11.97 14.41 18.78
CA THR A 196 -11.91 15.20 17.54
C THR A 196 -11.09 14.53 16.44
N LEU A 197 -10.31 13.48 16.78
CA LEU A 197 -9.57 12.66 15.83
C LEU A 197 -10.29 11.32 15.59
N GLY A 198 -10.49 11.00 14.33
CA GLY A 198 -10.95 9.71 13.85
C GLY A 198 -9.84 8.93 13.15
N LEU A 199 -9.92 7.61 13.23
CA LEU A 199 -9.05 6.65 12.55
C LEU A 199 -9.90 5.63 11.81
N VAL A 200 -9.30 5.00 10.79
CA VAL A 200 -9.94 3.90 10.06
C VAL A 200 -9.17 2.61 10.31
N ILE A 201 -9.90 1.53 10.58
CA ILE A 201 -9.38 0.16 10.69
C ILE A 201 -9.98 -0.68 9.59
N GLN A 202 -9.14 -1.42 8.89
CA GLN A 202 -9.49 -2.24 7.74
C GLN A 202 -9.49 -3.72 8.15
N ALA A 203 -10.67 -4.32 8.25
CA ALA A 203 -10.84 -5.70 8.73
C ALA A 203 -10.31 -6.77 7.77
N TYR A 204 -10.07 -6.44 6.50
CA TYR A 204 -9.52 -7.38 5.52
C TYR A 204 -8.02 -7.68 5.75
N LEU A 205 -7.32 -6.87 6.56
CA LEU A 205 -5.92 -7.11 6.90
C LEU A 205 -5.81 -8.28 7.90
N ARG A 206 -4.91 -9.22 7.62
CA ARG A 206 -4.70 -10.42 8.45
C ARG A 206 -4.22 -10.08 9.88
N ASP A 207 -3.55 -8.96 10.04
CA ASP A 207 -3.00 -8.46 11.30
C ASP A 207 -3.83 -7.32 11.93
N ALA A 208 -5.07 -7.10 11.46
CA ALA A 208 -5.91 -6.01 11.97
C ALA A 208 -6.21 -6.15 13.48
N GLU A 209 -6.41 -7.38 14.00
CA GLU A 209 -6.70 -7.59 15.42
C GLU A 209 -5.51 -7.22 16.33
N PRO A 210 -4.28 -7.74 16.14
CA PRO A 210 -3.14 -7.32 16.95
C PRO A 210 -2.83 -5.82 16.83
N VAL A 211 -3.01 -5.21 15.67
CA VAL A 211 -2.84 -3.75 15.48
C VAL A 211 -3.85 -2.96 16.31
N VAL A 212 -5.11 -3.41 16.35
CA VAL A 212 -6.13 -2.80 17.22
C VAL A 212 -5.77 -2.96 18.70
N ASP A 213 -5.28 -4.13 19.11
CA ASP A 213 -4.87 -4.37 20.50
C ASP A 213 -3.73 -3.45 20.94
N GLU A 214 -2.71 -3.28 20.08
CA GLU A 214 -1.62 -2.33 20.32
C GLU A 214 -2.13 -0.88 20.41
N LEU A 215 -3.03 -0.50 19.49
CA LEU A 215 -3.62 0.84 19.51
C LEU A 215 -4.42 1.10 20.78
N LEU A 216 -5.25 0.15 21.21
CA LEU A 216 -6.05 0.26 22.45
C LEU A 216 -5.17 0.36 23.69
N ALA A 217 -4.11 -0.43 23.78
CA ALA A 217 -3.12 -0.35 24.85
C ALA A 217 -2.43 1.01 24.88
N TRP A 218 -2.05 1.53 23.71
CA TRP A 218 -1.45 2.86 23.59
C TRP A 218 -2.42 3.97 24.04
N LEU A 219 -3.69 3.92 23.60
CA LEU A 219 -4.73 4.88 23.97
C LEU A 219 -4.97 4.89 25.49
N ALA A 220 -5.03 3.72 26.11
CA ALA A 220 -5.18 3.58 27.56
C ALA A 220 -4.00 4.19 28.31
N THR A 221 -2.77 3.87 27.91
CA THR A 221 -1.54 4.37 28.53
C THR A 221 -1.44 5.90 28.46
N HIS A 222 -1.84 6.49 27.35
CA HIS A 222 -1.76 7.94 27.12
C HIS A 222 -3.03 8.70 27.49
N GLN A 223 -4.06 8.00 28.00
CA GLN A 223 -5.37 8.57 28.36
C GLN A 223 -5.98 9.38 27.20
N ARG A 224 -5.99 8.78 26.02
CA ARG A 224 -6.55 9.37 24.79
C ARG A 224 -7.79 8.61 24.33
N ALA A 225 -8.72 9.33 23.72
CA ALA A 225 -9.90 8.74 23.10
C ALA A 225 -10.01 9.14 21.63
N VAL A 226 -10.52 8.23 20.81
CA VAL A 226 -10.64 8.41 19.35
C VAL A 226 -11.98 7.87 18.84
N THR A 227 -12.38 8.33 17.66
CA THR A 227 -13.42 7.64 16.88
C THR A 227 -12.75 6.63 15.94
N ILE A 228 -13.17 5.37 15.96
CA ILE A 228 -12.65 4.36 15.03
C ILE A 228 -13.76 3.99 14.03
N ARG A 229 -13.50 4.27 12.75
CA ARG A 229 -14.28 3.80 11.62
C ARG A 229 -13.81 2.41 11.24
N LEU A 230 -14.63 1.39 11.49
CA LEU A 230 -14.37 0.03 11.07
C LEU A 230 -14.92 -0.18 9.66
N VAL A 231 -14.04 -0.52 8.72
CA VAL A 231 -14.37 -0.84 7.32
C VAL A 231 -13.91 -2.26 6.98
N LYS A 232 -14.45 -2.87 5.92
CA LYS A 232 -13.92 -4.14 5.43
C LYS A 232 -12.58 -3.95 4.76
N GLY A 233 -12.46 -3.00 3.86
CA GLY A 233 -11.27 -2.61 3.11
C GLY A 233 -11.61 -2.29 1.66
N ALA A 234 -10.81 -1.44 1.00
CA ALA A 234 -11.14 -0.92 -0.33
C ALA A 234 -10.03 -1.12 -1.38
N TYR A 235 -8.90 -1.73 -1.01
CA TYR A 235 -7.72 -1.85 -1.87
C TYR A 235 -7.30 -3.31 -2.12
N TRP A 236 -8.20 -4.27 -1.96
CA TRP A 236 -7.89 -5.71 -2.00
C TRP A 236 -7.11 -6.12 -3.24
N ASP A 237 -7.55 -5.71 -4.44
CA ASP A 237 -6.89 -6.04 -5.71
C ASP A 237 -5.47 -5.43 -5.78
N HIS A 238 -5.29 -4.21 -5.26
CA HIS A 238 -3.99 -3.55 -5.19
C HIS A 238 -3.05 -4.31 -4.25
N GLU A 239 -3.51 -4.66 -3.04
CA GLU A 239 -2.70 -5.37 -2.04
C GLU A 239 -2.24 -6.75 -2.54
N VAL A 240 -3.13 -7.47 -3.22
CA VAL A 240 -2.80 -8.78 -3.81
C VAL A 240 -1.81 -8.63 -4.96
N ALA A 241 -2.02 -7.65 -5.85
CA ALA A 241 -1.13 -7.41 -6.99
C ALA A 241 0.26 -6.95 -6.53
N GLU A 242 0.33 -6.04 -5.57
CA GLU A 242 1.59 -5.53 -5.01
C GLU A 242 2.35 -6.64 -4.28
N ALA A 243 1.67 -7.45 -3.46
CA ALA A 243 2.27 -8.58 -2.79
C ALA A 243 2.84 -9.60 -3.79
N ALA A 244 2.10 -9.89 -4.87
CA ALA A 244 2.56 -10.79 -5.93
C ALA A 244 3.80 -10.25 -6.66
N GLN A 245 3.83 -8.95 -7.00
CA GLN A 245 4.96 -8.31 -7.68
C GLN A 245 6.23 -8.27 -6.82
N ARG A 246 6.07 -8.09 -5.50
CA ARG A 246 7.19 -8.00 -4.56
C ARG A 246 7.52 -9.32 -3.88
N HIS A 247 6.84 -10.39 -4.24
CA HIS A 247 6.94 -11.71 -3.62
C HIS A 247 6.70 -11.71 -2.10
N TRP A 248 5.87 -10.77 -1.63
CA TRP A 248 5.46 -10.67 -0.22
C TRP A 248 4.35 -11.66 0.11
N PRO A 249 4.21 -12.04 1.38
CA PRO A 249 2.97 -12.65 1.87
C PRO A 249 1.79 -11.68 1.62
N VAL A 250 0.68 -12.20 1.12
CA VAL A 250 -0.53 -11.39 0.89
C VAL A 250 -1.04 -10.86 2.24
N PRO A 251 -1.10 -9.52 2.44
CA PRO A 251 -1.45 -8.94 3.74
C PRO A 251 -2.94 -9.01 4.06
N VAL A 252 -3.78 -9.31 3.06
CA VAL A 252 -5.23 -9.35 3.18
C VAL A 252 -5.77 -10.79 3.25
N HIS A 253 -6.95 -10.95 3.81
CA HIS A 253 -7.68 -12.21 3.72
C HIS A 253 -8.09 -12.48 2.27
N GLU A 254 -7.82 -13.68 1.77
CA GLU A 254 -8.15 -14.07 0.40
C GLU A 254 -9.63 -14.46 0.27
N GLU A 255 -10.24 -14.95 1.36
CA GLU A 255 -11.66 -15.26 1.41
C GLU A 255 -12.47 -14.11 2.04
N LYS A 256 -13.57 -13.74 1.39
CA LYS A 256 -14.50 -12.73 1.89
C LYS A 256 -15.04 -13.10 3.28
N ALA A 257 -15.33 -14.38 3.51
CA ALA A 257 -15.83 -14.88 4.80
C ALA A 257 -14.84 -14.62 5.94
N ALA A 258 -13.53 -14.72 5.69
CA ALA A 258 -12.50 -14.42 6.69
C ALA A 258 -12.50 -12.92 7.05
N THR A 259 -12.67 -12.04 6.06
CA THR A 259 -12.84 -10.60 6.28
C THR A 259 -14.12 -10.30 7.10
N ASP A 260 -15.23 -10.98 6.78
CA ASP A 260 -16.51 -10.79 7.49
C ASP A 260 -16.40 -11.24 8.95
N LEU A 261 -15.73 -12.37 9.21
CA LEU A 261 -15.45 -12.84 10.58
C LEU A 261 -14.52 -11.88 11.36
N ALA A 262 -13.46 -11.40 10.74
CA ALA A 262 -12.57 -10.41 11.35
C ALA A 262 -13.33 -9.11 11.67
N PHE A 263 -14.21 -8.67 10.77
CA PHE A 263 -15.07 -7.50 11.00
C PHE A 263 -15.98 -7.69 12.23
N GLU A 264 -16.60 -8.86 12.40
CA GLU A 264 -17.46 -9.16 13.55
C GLU A 264 -16.65 -9.21 14.87
N ARG A 265 -15.44 -9.81 14.88
CA ARG A 265 -14.55 -9.83 16.04
C ARG A 265 -14.07 -8.42 16.43
N LEU A 266 -13.63 -7.64 15.44
CA LEU A 266 -13.21 -6.25 15.64
C LEU A 266 -14.36 -5.35 16.11
N THR A 267 -15.59 -5.55 15.61
CA THR A 267 -16.78 -4.86 16.10
C THR A 267 -16.96 -5.06 17.60
N ARG A 268 -16.92 -6.29 18.08
CA ARG A 268 -17.03 -6.61 19.52
C ARG A 268 -15.88 -5.98 20.31
N ARG A 269 -14.65 -6.06 19.79
CA ARG A 269 -13.44 -5.52 20.43
C ARG A 269 -13.54 -4.01 20.63
N LEU A 270 -13.92 -3.28 19.57
CA LEU A 270 -14.01 -1.82 19.60
C LEU A 270 -15.16 -1.33 20.49
N LEU A 271 -16.32 -1.96 20.44
CA LEU A 271 -17.45 -1.64 21.32
C LEU A 271 -17.14 -1.91 22.79
N SER A 272 -16.33 -2.93 23.07
CA SER A 272 -15.88 -3.22 24.45
C SER A 272 -14.84 -2.22 24.96
N ALA A 273 -14.15 -1.48 24.08
CA ALA A 273 -13.08 -0.55 24.42
C ALA A 273 -13.56 0.85 24.89
N HIS A 274 -14.86 1.03 25.11
CA HIS A 274 -15.39 2.26 25.71
C HIS A 274 -14.79 2.51 27.12
N PRO A 275 -14.45 3.76 27.53
CA PRO A 275 -14.70 5.04 26.83
C PRO A 275 -13.59 5.49 25.86
N LEU A 276 -12.55 4.69 25.63
CA LEU A 276 -11.41 5.05 24.77
C LEU A 276 -11.81 5.18 23.29
N VAL A 277 -12.82 4.43 22.87
CA VAL A 277 -13.25 4.37 21.46
C VAL A 277 -14.74 4.72 21.33
N THR A 278 -15.05 5.62 20.39
CA THR A 278 -16.36 5.71 19.77
C THR A 278 -16.32 4.90 18.48
N THR A 279 -17.20 3.93 18.33
CA THR A 279 -17.16 2.98 17.22
C THR A 279 -18.08 3.45 16.09
N ALA A 280 -17.54 3.62 14.89
CA ALA A 280 -18.29 3.89 13.67
C ALA A 280 -18.24 2.65 12.75
N ILE A 281 -19.38 2.01 12.54
CA ILE A 281 -19.51 0.83 11.68
C ILE A 281 -19.81 1.29 10.26
N ALA A 282 -18.84 1.15 9.37
CA ALA A 282 -18.95 1.58 7.99
C ALA A 282 -19.15 0.38 7.06
N SER A 283 -20.41 0.02 6.83
CA SER A 283 -20.79 -1.11 5.98
C SER A 283 -22.22 -1.00 5.47
N HIS A 284 -22.42 -1.42 4.21
CA HIS A 284 -23.77 -1.62 3.61
C HIS A 284 -24.27 -3.06 3.77
N ASN A 285 -23.50 -3.94 4.41
CA ASN A 285 -23.91 -5.31 4.68
C ASN A 285 -24.83 -5.35 5.89
N VAL A 286 -26.10 -5.75 5.66
CA VAL A 286 -27.16 -5.76 6.69
C VAL A 286 -26.77 -6.66 7.87
N ARG A 287 -26.14 -7.82 7.63
CA ARG A 287 -25.67 -8.68 8.71
C ARG A 287 -24.63 -7.97 9.59
N SER A 288 -23.65 -7.29 8.98
CA SER A 288 -22.62 -6.55 9.74
C SER A 288 -23.23 -5.43 10.60
N VAL A 289 -24.26 -4.75 10.06
CA VAL A 289 -25.02 -3.71 10.78
C VAL A 289 -25.82 -4.33 11.94
N ALA A 290 -26.57 -5.40 11.68
CA ALA A 290 -27.35 -6.09 12.70
C ALA A 290 -26.48 -6.70 13.80
N HIS A 291 -25.34 -7.29 13.43
CA HIS A 291 -24.34 -7.81 14.40
C HIS A 291 -23.85 -6.70 15.33
N ALA A 292 -23.50 -5.53 14.78
CA ALA A 292 -23.04 -4.41 15.58
C ALA A 292 -24.12 -3.91 16.56
N MET A 293 -25.38 -3.84 16.12
CA MET A 293 -26.52 -3.49 16.97
C MET A 293 -26.68 -4.50 18.12
N ALA A 294 -26.69 -5.80 17.80
CA ALA A 294 -26.84 -6.86 18.78
C ALA A 294 -25.70 -6.88 19.82
N VAL A 295 -24.45 -6.65 19.38
CA VAL A 295 -23.30 -6.54 20.29
C VAL A 295 -23.41 -5.31 21.19
N ALA A 296 -23.81 -4.15 20.64
CA ALA A 296 -23.97 -2.92 21.41
C ALA A 296 -25.08 -3.07 22.46
N GLU A 297 -26.18 -3.72 22.11
CA GLU A 297 -27.30 -4.02 23.00
C GLU A 297 -26.87 -4.97 24.13
N ALA A 298 -26.17 -6.05 23.80
CA ALA A 298 -25.64 -7.01 24.77
C ALA A 298 -24.64 -6.38 25.74
N LEU A 299 -23.93 -5.31 25.32
CA LEU A 299 -23.02 -4.54 26.18
C LEU A 299 -23.70 -3.40 26.94
N GLY A 300 -25.04 -3.21 26.78
CA GLY A 300 -25.79 -2.10 27.37
C GLY A 300 -25.42 -0.72 26.82
N ARG A 301 -25.00 -0.64 25.55
CA ARG A 301 -24.42 0.56 24.92
C ARG A 301 -25.09 0.94 23.58
N ALA A 302 -26.35 0.60 23.41
CA ALA A 302 -27.07 0.68 22.12
C ALA A 302 -27.06 2.08 21.54
N HIS A 303 -26.99 3.18 22.07
CA HIS A 303 -27.13 4.48 21.39
C HIS A 303 -26.00 5.48 21.66
N ASP A 304 -25.12 5.20 22.63
CA ASP A 304 -24.21 6.23 23.14
C ASP A 304 -22.85 6.32 22.45
N HIS A 305 -22.34 5.21 21.90
CA HIS A 305 -20.99 5.17 21.33
C HIS A 305 -20.87 4.33 20.06
N LEU A 306 -22.01 4.09 19.40
CA LEU A 306 -22.12 3.39 18.12
C LEU A 306 -22.73 4.32 17.07
N GLU A 307 -22.00 4.59 16.00
CA GLU A 307 -22.45 5.32 14.82
C GLU A 307 -22.40 4.41 13.61
N PHE A 308 -23.38 4.49 12.72
CA PHE A 308 -23.34 3.82 11.43
C PHE A 308 -22.90 4.79 10.33
N GLN A 309 -22.01 4.34 9.45
CA GLN A 309 -21.53 5.15 8.34
C GLN A 309 -21.86 4.46 7.01
N LEU A 310 -22.50 5.20 6.12
CA LEU A 310 -22.88 4.74 4.79
C LEU A 310 -22.28 5.66 3.73
N LEU A 311 -22.18 5.16 2.51
CA LEU A 311 -21.66 5.94 1.38
C LEU A 311 -22.79 6.77 0.75
N TYR A 312 -22.45 7.98 0.32
CA TYR A 312 -23.39 8.85 -0.39
C TYR A 312 -23.89 8.18 -1.68
N GLY A 313 -25.20 8.26 -1.90
CA GLY A 313 -25.85 7.66 -3.08
C GLY A 313 -26.06 6.15 -3.03
N MET A 314 -25.84 5.53 -1.87
CA MET A 314 -25.99 4.08 -1.68
C MET A 314 -26.83 3.75 -0.43
N GLY A 315 -27.63 2.68 -0.52
CA GLY A 315 -28.29 2.07 0.64
C GLY A 315 -29.38 2.94 1.31
N ASP A 316 -30.17 3.68 0.56
CA ASP A 316 -31.22 4.56 1.11
C ASP A 316 -32.22 3.86 2.03
N ALA A 317 -32.60 2.61 1.72
CA ALA A 317 -33.48 1.82 2.57
C ALA A 317 -32.82 1.46 3.92
N LEU A 318 -31.54 1.07 3.88
CA LEU A 318 -30.76 0.77 5.09
C LEU A 318 -30.58 2.04 5.94
N HIS A 319 -30.28 3.18 5.31
CA HIS A 319 -30.19 4.47 5.99
C HIS A 319 -31.52 4.78 6.76
N ALA A 320 -32.67 4.73 6.07
CA ALA A 320 -33.95 4.99 6.68
C ALA A 320 -34.27 4.04 7.84
N ALA A 321 -33.94 2.76 7.69
CA ALA A 321 -34.12 1.76 8.74
C ALA A 321 -33.29 2.07 9.99
N ILE A 322 -31.97 2.36 9.83
CA ILE A 322 -31.08 2.67 10.96
C ILE A 322 -31.56 3.93 11.71
N VAL A 323 -31.94 4.99 10.98
CA VAL A 323 -32.45 6.23 11.58
C VAL A 323 -33.77 5.96 12.32
N SER A 324 -34.66 5.15 11.77
CA SER A 324 -35.94 4.80 12.43
C SER A 324 -35.76 4.01 13.72
N MET A 325 -34.65 3.26 13.85
CA MET A 325 -34.28 2.55 15.07
C MET A 325 -33.57 3.47 16.10
N GLY A 326 -33.39 4.77 15.79
CA GLY A 326 -32.81 5.76 16.69
C GLY A 326 -31.28 5.79 16.74
N TYR A 327 -30.61 5.06 15.87
CA TYR A 327 -29.14 5.07 15.82
C TYR A 327 -28.59 6.26 15.03
N PRO A 328 -27.44 6.82 15.43
CA PRO A 328 -26.72 7.84 14.66
C PRO A 328 -26.28 7.32 13.30
N VAL A 329 -26.55 8.11 12.26
CA VAL A 329 -26.06 7.83 10.89
C VAL A 329 -25.24 9.00 10.40
N ARG A 330 -24.06 8.68 9.84
CA ARG A 330 -23.19 9.63 9.14
C ARG A 330 -22.95 9.16 7.72
N ILE A 331 -23.18 10.03 6.76
CA ILE A 331 -22.97 9.72 5.34
C ILE A 331 -21.57 10.18 4.93
N TYR A 332 -20.73 9.24 4.47
CA TYR A 332 -19.45 9.56 3.83
C TYR A 332 -19.73 10.21 2.48
N THR A 333 -19.32 11.45 2.33
CA THR A 333 -19.82 12.35 1.30
C THR A 333 -18.67 12.95 0.50
N PRO A 334 -18.31 12.37 -0.65
CA PRO A 334 -17.28 12.90 -1.51
C PRO A 334 -17.67 14.22 -2.15
N VAL A 335 -16.71 15.16 -2.16
CA VAL A 335 -16.80 16.49 -2.76
C VAL A 335 -15.56 16.71 -3.64
N GLY A 336 -15.73 17.20 -4.86
CA GLY A 336 -14.64 17.49 -5.76
C GLY A 336 -14.96 17.20 -7.22
N GLU A 337 -14.02 17.53 -8.09
CA GLU A 337 -14.18 17.38 -9.54
C GLU A 337 -14.14 15.92 -9.97
N LEU A 338 -14.76 15.66 -11.15
CA LEU A 338 -14.90 14.31 -11.70
C LEU A 338 -13.56 13.62 -11.98
N ILE A 339 -12.60 14.34 -12.58
CA ILE A 339 -11.31 13.73 -13.00
C ILE A 339 -10.50 13.26 -11.78
N PRO A 340 -10.26 14.08 -10.75
CA PRO A 340 -9.64 13.61 -9.50
C PRO A 340 -10.44 12.51 -8.80
N GLY A 341 -11.77 12.49 -9.00
CA GLY A 341 -12.67 11.51 -8.41
C GLY A 341 -12.83 10.19 -9.18
N MET A 342 -12.15 10.02 -10.33
CA MET A 342 -12.35 8.82 -11.16
C MET A 342 -12.02 7.51 -10.45
N ALA A 343 -10.94 7.46 -9.67
CA ALA A 343 -10.58 6.27 -8.92
C ALA A 343 -11.66 5.90 -7.87
N TYR A 344 -12.21 6.88 -7.19
CA TYR A 344 -13.34 6.70 -6.29
C TYR A 344 -14.57 6.17 -7.03
N LEU A 345 -14.93 6.78 -8.15
CA LEU A 345 -16.10 6.40 -8.95
C LEU A 345 -15.99 4.96 -9.48
N VAL A 346 -14.82 4.59 -10.00
CA VAL A 346 -14.57 3.22 -10.50
C VAL A 346 -14.72 2.20 -9.37
N ARG A 347 -14.17 2.44 -8.19
CA ARG A 347 -14.33 1.55 -7.02
C ARG A 347 -15.81 1.40 -6.64
N ARG A 348 -16.62 2.48 -6.68
CA ARG A 348 -18.07 2.42 -6.38
C ARG A 348 -18.84 1.62 -7.44
N ILE A 349 -18.51 1.80 -8.71
CA ILE A 349 -19.15 1.05 -9.81
C ILE A 349 -18.81 -0.45 -9.67
N LEU A 350 -17.54 -0.77 -9.42
CA LEU A 350 -17.11 -2.16 -9.23
C LEU A 350 -17.77 -2.81 -8.01
N GLU A 351 -17.82 -2.11 -6.87
CA GLU A 351 -18.51 -2.60 -5.66
C GLU A 351 -19.98 -2.90 -5.91
N ASN A 352 -20.68 -2.04 -6.64
CA ASN A 352 -22.08 -2.24 -6.99
C ASN A 352 -22.30 -3.35 -8.03
N THR A 353 -21.30 -3.68 -8.83
CA THR A 353 -21.38 -4.68 -9.91
C THR A 353 -20.77 -6.02 -9.51
N ALA A 354 -19.99 -6.09 -8.44
CA ALA A 354 -19.38 -7.33 -7.97
C ALA A 354 -20.45 -8.38 -7.59
N ASN A 355 -20.25 -9.62 -8.03
CA ASN A 355 -21.21 -10.72 -7.81
C ASN A 355 -21.41 -11.03 -6.32
N GLU A 356 -20.46 -10.71 -5.48
CA GLU A 356 -20.47 -10.91 -4.03
C GLU A 356 -21.01 -9.71 -3.24
N SER A 357 -21.37 -8.61 -3.93
CA SER A 357 -21.97 -7.45 -3.27
C SER A 357 -23.31 -7.83 -2.66
N PHE A 358 -23.50 -7.54 -1.35
CA PHE A 358 -24.76 -7.74 -0.65
C PHE A 358 -25.92 -7.04 -1.38
N LEU A 359 -25.71 -5.80 -1.86
CA LEU A 359 -26.73 -5.05 -2.59
C LEU A 359 -27.16 -5.74 -3.89
N ARG A 360 -26.23 -6.41 -4.58
CA ARG A 360 -26.56 -7.17 -5.79
C ARG A 360 -27.26 -8.48 -5.47
N GLN A 361 -26.85 -9.17 -4.42
CA GLN A 361 -27.47 -10.44 -4.00
C GLN A 361 -28.90 -10.22 -3.54
N ASP A 362 -29.15 -9.13 -2.81
CA ASP A 362 -30.50 -8.76 -2.33
C ASP A 362 -31.41 -8.28 -3.49
N LEU A 363 -30.91 -7.37 -4.35
CA LEU A 363 -31.72 -6.73 -5.39
C LEU A 363 -31.93 -7.56 -6.68
N PHE A 364 -31.01 -8.48 -7.00
CA PHE A 364 -31.00 -9.17 -8.30
C PHE A 364 -31.02 -10.69 -8.24
N GLN A 365 -30.74 -11.30 -7.09
CA GLN A 365 -30.70 -12.76 -6.97
C GLN A 365 -31.83 -13.36 -6.11
N GLU A 366 -32.71 -12.52 -5.53
CA GLU A 366 -33.84 -12.97 -4.65
C GLU A 366 -33.39 -14.07 -3.67
N ARG A 367 -32.17 -13.95 -3.12
CA ARG A 367 -31.70 -14.94 -2.14
C ARG A 367 -32.48 -14.83 -0.85
N ASP A 368 -32.76 -15.97 -0.26
CA ASP A 368 -33.42 -16.07 1.02
C ASP A 368 -32.71 -15.22 2.08
N THR A 369 -33.47 -14.41 2.81
CA THR A 369 -32.95 -13.53 3.87
C THR A 369 -32.17 -14.30 4.93
N GLU A 370 -32.50 -15.55 5.21
CA GLU A 370 -31.78 -16.41 6.14
C GLU A 370 -30.37 -16.71 5.65
N VAL A 371 -30.18 -16.92 4.35
CA VAL A 371 -28.84 -17.16 3.74
C VAL A 371 -27.99 -15.89 3.80
N LEU A 372 -28.58 -14.71 3.58
CA LEU A 372 -27.89 -13.42 3.64
C LEU A 372 -27.48 -13.03 5.06
N LEU A 373 -28.21 -13.51 6.07
CA LEU A 373 -27.94 -13.26 7.48
C LEU A 373 -27.16 -14.40 8.16
N ALA A 374 -26.86 -15.49 7.44
CA ALA A 374 -26.10 -16.61 7.99
C ALA A 374 -24.70 -16.18 8.46
N PRO A 375 -24.16 -16.80 9.53
CA PRO A 375 -22.79 -16.56 9.97
C PRO A 375 -21.78 -16.84 8.86
N PRO A 376 -20.73 -16.01 8.71
CA PRO A 376 -19.66 -16.31 7.75
C PRO A 376 -18.98 -17.63 8.11
N THR A 377 -18.78 -18.51 7.13
CA THR A 377 -18.07 -19.79 7.30
C THR A 377 -16.89 -19.85 6.34
N LEU A 378 -15.74 -20.29 6.85
CA LEU A 378 -14.53 -20.46 6.03
C LEU A 378 -14.66 -21.72 5.17
N SER A 379 -14.15 -21.67 3.94
CA SER A 379 -13.96 -22.87 3.12
C SER A 379 -12.82 -23.71 3.65
N THR A 380 -12.95 -25.05 3.57
CA THR A 380 -11.90 -25.99 4.03
C THR A 380 -10.86 -26.30 2.94
N ASP A 381 -11.08 -25.85 1.71
CA ASP A 381 -10.24 -26.14 0.56
C ASP A 381 -9.32 -24.95 0.20
N VAL A 382 -8.12 -24.92 0.75
CA VAL A 382 -7.03 -24.06 0.30
C VAL A 382 -5.89 -24.93 -0.22
N SER A 383 -5.93 -25.26 -1.50
CA SER A 383 -4.77 -25.82 -2.20
C SER A 383 -3.95 -24.69 -2.79
N ALA A 384 -2.79 -24.38 -2.21
CA ALA A 384 -1.80 -23.54 -2.88
C ALA A 384 -1.29 -24.27 -4.13
N PRO A 385 -1.18 -23.61 -5.30
CA PRO A 385 -0.56 -24.22 -6.47
C PRO A 385 0.92 -24.48 -6.17
N ASP A 386 1.30 -25.76 -6.09
CA ASP A 386 2.68 -26.21 -5.91
C ASP A 386 3.49 -26.04 -7.20
N GLY A 387 4.73 -25.54 -7.09
CA GLY A 387 5.79 -25.72 -8.07
C GLY A 387 6.17 -24.55 -8.97
N ALA A 388 5.59 -23.38 -8.85
CA ALA A 388 6.08 -22.19 -9.57
C ALA A 388 7.34 -21.62 -8.88
N TRP A 389 8.36 -21.27 -9.67
CA TRP A 389 9.52 -20.54 -9.17
C TRP A 389 9.07 -19.24 -8.50
N LYS A 390 9.51 -19.01 -7.28
CA LYS A 390 9.24 -17.78 -6.53
C LYS A 390 10.53 -17.00 -6.42
N GLY A 391 10.52 -15.74 -6.85
CA GLY A 391 11.63 -14.82 -6.67
C GLY A 391 11.87 -14.50 -5.18
N GLU A 392 13.01 -13.91 -4.92
CA GLU A 392 13.39 -13.38 -3.60
C GLU A 392 12.44 -12.24 -3.20
N PRO A 393 11.85 -12.24 -1.99
CA PRO A 393 10.96 -11.16 -1.60
C PRO A 393 11.72 -9.84 -1.41
N ALA A 394 11.16 -8.74 -1.92
CA ALA A 394 11.68 -7.39 -1.68
C ALA A 394 11.60 -7.03 -0.18
N SER A 395 12.48 -6.13 0.30
CA SER A 395 12.37 -5.60 1.66
C SER A 395 11.14 -4.73 1.81
N ASP A 396 10.32 -5.02 2.81
CA ASP A 396 9.16 -4.19 3.15
C ASP A 396 9.56 -3.03 4.07
N TYR A 397 9.90 -1.88 3.48
CA TYR A 397 10.27 -0.68 4.23
C TYR A 397 9.08 0.02 4.90
N SER A 398 7.86 -0.46 4.77
CA SER A 398 6.76 -0.04 5.62
C SER A 398 6.96 -0.53 7.05
N GLN A 399 7.69 -1.64 7.22
CA GLN A 399 8.03 -2.23 8.51
C GLN A 399 9.25 -1.55 9.15
N ASP A 400 9.15 -1.21 10.41
CA ASP A 400 10.22 -0.55 11.19
C ASP A 400 11.51 -1.38 11.23
N GLN A 401 11.39 -2.71 11.32
CA GLN A 401 12.53 -3.61 11.36
C GLN A 401 13.38 -3.54 10.08
N ALA A 402 12.73 -3.48 8.90
CA ALA A 402 13.46 -3.38 7.63
C ALA A 402 14.19 -2.03 7.52
N ARG A 403 13.56 -0.94 7.96
CA ARG A 403 14.19 0.39 7.99
C ARG A 403 15.41 0.42 8.90
N ARG A 404 15.29 -0.10 10.14
CA ARG A 404 16.42 -0.16 11.09
C ARG A 404 17.59 -0.96 10.54
N ARG A 405 17.34 -2.12 9.93
CA ARG A 405 18.40 -2.92 9.29
C ARG A 405 19.16 -2.14 8.22
N MET A 406 18.44 -1.35 7.42
CA MET A 406 19.07 -0.52 6.39
C MET A 406 19.87 0.65 6.98
N GLU A 407 19.37 1.31 8.04
CA GLU A 407 20.07 2.37 8.76
C GLU A 407 21.36 1.84 9.44
N GLU A 408 21.28 0.67 10.05
CA GLU A 408 22.44 -0.04 10.62
C GLU A 408 23.45 -0.39 9.53
N ALA A 409 23.01 -0.94 8.40
CA ALA A 409 23.88 -1.26 7.28
C ALA A 409 24.59 -0.03 6.70
N LEU A 410 23.87 1.08 6.52
CA LEU A 410 24.47 2.35 6.11
C LEU A 410 25.55 2.84 7.11
N THR A 411 25.32 2.62 8.39
CA THR A 411 26.29 2.98 9.44
C THR A 411 27.54 2.09 9.35
N VAL A 412 27.34 0.78 9.16
CA VAL A 412 28.45 -0.18 9.00
C VAL A 412 29.27 0.13 7.76
N VAL A 413 28.62 0.39 6.63
CA VAL A 413 29.30 0.72 5.37
C VAL A 413 30.09 2.02 5.49
N ARG A 414 29.50 3.07 6.11
CA ARG A 414 30.21 4.34 6.33
C ARG A 414 31.48 4.19 7.18
N ALA A 415 31.49 3.27 8.11
CA ALA A 415 32.70 2.97 8.89
C ALA A 415 33.82 2.27 8.07
N GLN A 416 33.48 1.78 6.88
CA GLN A 416 34.43 1.09 5.97
C GLN A 416 34.95 2.00 4.85
N LEU A 417 34.44 3.23 4.73
CA LEU A 417 34.85 4.15 3.66
C LEU A 417 36.35 4.48 3.69
N GLY A 418 36.91 4.82 2.52
CA GLY A 418 38.32 5.22 2.34
C GLY A 418 39.28 4.07 2.21
N ARG A 419 38.83 2.82 2.24
CA ARG A 419 39.72 1.64 2.07
C ARG A 419 40.19 1.52 0.63
N THR A 420 41.32 0.81 0.47
CA THR A 420 41.83 0.41 -0.85
C THR A 420 41.47 -1.05 -1.11
N TYR A 421 40.94 -1.31 -2.29
CA TYR A 421 40.49 -2.63 -2.74
C TYR A 421 41.46 -3.13 -3.82
N PRO A 422 42.16 -4.26 -3.59
CA PRO A 422 43.14 -4.82 -4.54
C PRO A 422 42.43 -5.55 -5.69
N LEU A 423 43.16 -5.86 -6.75
CA LEU A 423 42.73 -6.84 -7.74
C LEU A 423 42.80 -8.24 -7.13
N LEU A 424 41.78 -9.07 -7.44
CA LEU A 424 41.76 -10.48 -7.03
C LEU A 424 41.99 -11.35 -8.27
N ILE A 425 43.14 -12.03 -8.34
CA ILE A 425 43.50 -12.93 -9.45
C ILE A 425 43.85 -14.31 -8.87
N GLY A 426 42.95 -15.29 -9.08
CA GLY A 426 43.06 -16.57 -8.37
C GLY A 426 42.86 -16.38 -6.87
N ALA A 427 43.86 -16.79 -6.09
CA ALA A 427 43.89 -16.62 -4.64
C ALA A 427 44.66 -15.36 -4.18
N ASP A 428 45.25 -14.61 -5.11
CA ASP A 428 46.14 -13.51 -4.79
C ASP A 428 45.41 -12.16 -4.81
N ALA A 429 45.65 -11.34 -3.78
CA ALA A 429 45.30 -9.93 -3.72
C ALA A 429 46.48 -9.10 -4.22
N ILE A 430 46.26 -8.31 -5.27
CA ILE A 430 47.32 -7.57 -5.97
C ILE A 430 47.06 -6.08 -5.86
N GLU A 431 47.96 -5.37 -5.22
CA GLU A 431 47.98 -3.90 -5.24
C GLU A 431 48.67 -3.41 -6.52
N THR A 432 48.16 -2.35 -7.11
CA THR A 432 48.72 -1.74 -8.30
C THR A 432 49.12 -0.29 -8.04
N HIS A 433 50.02 0.25 -8.86
CA HIS A 433 50.44 1.66 -8.73
C HIS A 433 49.34 2.66 -9.15
N GLN A 434 48.31 2.20 -9.88
CA GLN A 434 47.19 3.03 -10.31
C GLN A 434 45.94 2.56 -9.59
N ALA A 435 45.21 3.52 -9.03
CA ALA A 435 43.93 3.28 -8.38
C ALA A 435 42.92 4.32 -8.83
N LEU A 436 41.68 3.88 -8.97
CA LEU A 436 40.54 4.74 -9.21
C LEU A 436 39.94 5.14 -7.87
N THR A 437 39.77 6.45 -7.65
CA THR A 437 39.08 6.95 -6.47
C THR A 437 37.58 7.03 -6.74
N VAL A 438 36.80 6.21 -6.04
CA VAL A 438 35.34 6.17 -6.12
C VAL A 438 34.76 7.17 -5.14
N ARG A 439 33.75 7.94 -5.58
CA ARG A 439 33.12 9.00 -4.79
C ARG A 439 31.60 8.85 -4.76
N ASN A 440 31.00 9.31 -3.68
CA ASN A 440 29.55 9.37 -3.55
C ASN A 440 28.98 10.43 -4.53
N PRO A 441 28.11 10.04 -5.49
CA PRO A 441 27.55 10.98 -6.47
C PRO A 441 26.65 12.05 -5.82
N ALA A 442 25.99 11.73 -4.70
CA ALA A 442 25.18 12.69 -3.95
C ALA A 442 26.03 13.64 -3.07
N ARG A 443 27.30 13.27 -2.80
CA ARG A 443 28.27 14.05 -2.01
C ARG A 443 29.66 13.92 -2.61
N PRO A 444 30.01 14.62 -3.69
CA PRO A 444 31.24 14.41 -4.45
C PRO A 444 32.55 14.60 -3.65
N THR A 445 32.50 15.22 -2.48
CA THR A 445 33.65 15.34 -1.56
C THR A 445 33.87 14.08 -0.71
N GLU A 446 32.87 13.19 -0.61
CA GLU A 446 32.94 11.95 0.16
C GLU A 446 33.60 10.85 -0.69
N VAL A 447 34.78 10.44 -0.28
CA VAL A 447 35.51 9.32 -0.91
C VAL A 447 35.02 8.01 -0.32
N LEU A 448 34.53 7.12 -1.17
CA LEU A 448 34.05 5.80 -0.77
C LEU A 448 35.20 4.80 -0.64
N GLY A 449 36.14 4.85 -1.54
CA GLY A 449 37.30 3.99 -1.54
C GLY A 449 38.21 4.20 -2.73
N ASN A 450 39.31 3.44 -2.78
CA ASN A 450 40.19 3.38 -3.93
C ASN A 450 40.24 1.95 -4.46
N VAL A 451 40.09 1.77 -5.76
CA VAL A 451 40.06 0.46 -6.41
C VAL A 451 41.29 0.33 -7.30
N ALA A 452 42.08 -0.71 -7.12
CA ALA A 452 43.27 -0.98 -7.93
C ALA A 452 42.87 -1.17 -9.40
N MET A 453 43.59 -0.50 -10.31
CA MET A 453 43.37 -0.61 -11.76
C MET A 453 44.35 -1.60 -12.38
N ALA A 454 43.83 -2.58 -13.13
CA ALA A 454 44.62 -3.55 -13.85
C ALA A 454 45.31 -2.92 -15.05
N GLN A 455 46.60 -3.23 -15.23
CA GLN A 455 47.38 -2.98 -16.43
C GLN A 455 47.42 -4.25 -17.30
N ARG A 456 48.05 -4.18 -18.44
CA ARG A 456 48.16 -5.30 -19.37
C ARG A 456 48.74 -6.57 -18.71
N ALA A 457 49.76 -6.42 -17.86
CA ALA A 457 50.39 -7.57 -17.20
C ALA A 457 49.42 -8.33 -16.27
N GLU A 458 48.60 -7.59 -15.51
CA GLU A 458 47.57 -8.17 -14.62
C GLU A 458 46.45 -8.83 -15.43
N VAL A 459 46.02 -8.21 -16.54
CA VAL A 459 45.03 -8.81 -17.45
C VAL A 459 45.57 -10.10 -18.06
N ASP A 460 46.79 -10.10 -18.59
CA ASP A 460 47.42 -11.30 -19.14
C ASP A 460 47.59 -12.39 -18.08
N ARG A 461 47.86 -12.02 -16.83
CA ARG A 461 47.90 -12.95 -15.69
C ARG A 461 46.49 -13.52 -15.40
N ALA A 462 45.45 -12.66 -15.34
CA ALA A 462 44.09 -13.10 -15.10
C ALA A 462 43.60 -14.11 -16.15
N VAL A 463 43.94 -13.87 -17.42
CA VAL A 463 43.61 -14.80 -18.53
C VAL A 463 44.31 -16.15 -18.34
N ARG A 464 45.59 -16.15 -18.02
CA ARG A 464 46.35 -17.41 -17.76
C ARG A 464 45.72 -18.19 -16.60
N VAL A 465 45.52 -17.54 -15.44
CA VAL A 465 44.96 -18.18 -14.24
C VAL A 465 43.57 -18.73 -14.50
N ALA A 466 42.72 -18.00 -15.23
CA ALA A 466 41.38 -18.45 -15.60
C ALA A 466 41.42 -19.64 -16.56
N THR A 467 42.37 -19.61 -17.55
CA THR A 467 42.53 -20.71 -18.50
C THR A 467 43.01 -21.98 -17.82
N ASP A 468 43.97 -21.87 -16.88
CA ASP A 468 44.51 -23.01 -16.12
C ASP A 468 43.48 -23.62 -15.14
N ALA A 469 42.60 -22.79 -14.57
CA ALA A 469 41.53 -23.25 -13.65
C ALA A 469 40.33 -23.87 -14.36
N GLN A 470 40.04 -23.47 -15.60
CA GLN A 470 38.84 -23.83 -16.32
C GLN A 470 38.66 -25.34 -16.50
N PRO A 471 39.64 -26.17 -16.88
CA PRO A 471 39.43 -27.61 -17.07
C PRO A 471 38.96 -28.32 -15.79
N ARG A 472 39.48 -27.94 -14.64
CA ARG A 472 39.07 -28.47 -13.33
C ARG A 472 37.64 -28.08 -13.01
N TRP A 473 37.25 -26.81 -13.23
CA TRP A 473 35.90 -26.34 -13.01
C TRP A 473 34.91 -26.98 -13.98
N ALA A 474 35.26 -27.15 -15.25
CA ALA A 474 34.47 -27.86 -16.25
C ALA A 474 34.20 -29.33 -15.88
N ALA A 475 35.19 -29.99 -15.28
CA ALA A 475 35.07 -31.37 -14.83
C ALA A 475 34.28 -31.54 -13.52
N THR A 476 34.03 -30.43 -12.78
CA THR A 476 33.18 -30.46 -11.59
C THR A 476 31.73 -30.75 -11.99
N SER A 477 31.06 -31.62 -11.25
CA SER A 477 29.68 -31.98 -11.56
C SER A 477 28.73 -30.76 -11.51
N VAL A 478 27.66 -30.83 -12.31
CA VAL A 478 26.66 -29.73 -12.32
C VAL A 478 26.07 -29.50 -10.93
N SER A 479 25.80 -30.58 -10.19
CA SER A 479 25.28 -30.47 -8.82
C SER A 479 26.24 -29.78 -7.85
N GLU A 480 27.54 -30.00 -7.96
CA GLU A 480 28.55 -29.32 -7.13
C GLU A 480 28.69 -27.86 -7.52
N ARG A 481 28.69 -27.52 -8.83
CA ARG A 481 28.72 -26.13 -9.28
C ARG A 481 27.49 -25.37 -8.78
N VAL A 482 26.31 -25.96 -8.90
CA VAL A 482 25.05 -25.39 -8.37
C VAL A 482 25.10 -25.23 -6.85
N ALA A 483 25.66 -26.21 -6.13
CA ALA A 483 25.82 -26.07 -4.68
C ALA A 483 26.75 -24.88 -4.31
N CYS A 484 27.78 -24.60 -5.10
CA CYS A 484 28.61 -23.39 -4.93
C CYS A 484 27.81 -22.11 -5.16
N LEU A 485 27.02 -22.02 -6.23
CA LEU A 485 26.18 -20.87 -6.54
C LEU A 485 25.09 -20.64 -5.49
N ARG A 486 24.46 -21.70 -4.96
CA ARG A 486 23.48 -21.56 -3.87
C ARG A 486 24.10 -21.07 -2.57
N ARG A 487 25.37 -21.45 -2.27
CA ARG A 487 26.10 -20.84 -1.14
C ARG A 487 26.35 -19.35 -1.38
N LEU A 488 26.65 -18.95 -2.62
CA LEU A 488 26.75 -17.53 -2.98
C LEU A 488 25.41 -16.81 -2.73
N ALA A 489 24.28 -17.35 -3.22
CA ALA A 489 22.96 -16.78 -2.98
C ALA A 489 22.65 -16.64 -1.49
N GLN A 490 23.02 -17.61 -0.67
CA GLN A 490 22.87 -17.52 0.78
C GLN A 490 23.74 -16.41 1.39
N GLY A 491 24.99 -16.24 0.94
CA GLY A 491 25.87 -15.15 1.37
C GLY A 491 25.31 -13.78 0.98
N LEU A 492 24.77 -13.66 -0.22
CA LEU A 492 24.11 -12.42 -0.69
C LEU A 492 22.89 -12.07 0.19
N ARG A 493 22.06 -13.06 0.57
CA ARG A 493 20.92 -12.86 1.50
C ARG A 493 21.41 -12.36 2.87
N GLN A 494 22.47 -12.93 3.40
CA GLN A 494 23.02 -12.54 4.70
C GLN A 494 23.56 -11.11 4.69
N GLN A 495 24.14 -10.66 3.58
CA GLN A 495 24.72 -9.32 3.41
C GLN A 495 23.79 -8.35 2.68
N ARG A 496 22.54 -8.70 2.46
CA ARG A 496 21.59 -7.97 1.60
C ARG A 496 21.56 -6.47 1.88
N HIS A 497 21.33 -6.09 3.14
CA HIS A 497 21.23 -4.67 3.49
C HIS A 497 22.59 -3.94 3.40
N GLU A 498 23.70 -4.62 3.65
CA GLU A 498 25.04 -4.05 3.49
C GLU A 498 25.34 -3.80 2.00
N LEU A 499 25.02 -4.75 1.11
CA LEU A 499 25.15 -4.58 -0.33
C LEU A 499 24.27 -3.44 -0.84
N ALA A 500 23.00 -3.39 -0.43
CA ALA A 500 22.12 -2.28 -0.78
C ALA A 500 22.63 -0.93 -0.25
N ALA A 501 23.24 -0.90 0.94
CA ALA A 501 23.84 0.32 1.48
C ALA A 501 25.06 0.81 0.67
N TRP A 502 25.88 -0.11 0.13
CA TRP A 502 26.93 0.23 -0.83
C TRP A 502 26.37 0.86 -2.09
N GLU A 503 25.30 0.30 -2.68
CA GLU A 503 24.65 0.85 -3.87
C GLU A 503 24.03 2.24 -3.64
N VAL A 504 23.46 2.46 -2.45
CA VAL A 504 22.96 3.80 -2.05
C VAL A 504 24.09 4.83 -2.08
N LEU A 505 25.28 4.47 -1.59
CA LEU A 505 26.42 5.40 -1.51
C LEU A 505 27.19 5.51 -2.82
N GLU A 506 27.37 4.42 -3.55
CA GLU A 506 28.22 4.34 -4.74
C GLU A 506 27.47 4.75 -6.01
N VAL A 507 26.22 4.33 -6.16
CA VAL A 507 25.39 4.58 -7.34
C VAL A 507 24.38 5.71 -7.11
N GLY A 508 24.10 6.03 -5.85
CA GLY A 508 23.09 7.04 -5.49
C GLY A 508 21.65 6.54 -5.59
N LYS A 509 21.43 5.22 -5.54
CA LYS A 509 20.11 4.64 -5.60
C LYS A 509 19.27 4.93 -4.35
N PRO A 510 17.95 5.16 -4.49
CA PRO A 510 17.02 5.08 -3.36
C PRO A 510 17.02 3.68 -2.73
N TRP A 511 16.66 3.56 -1.46
CA TRP A 511 16.69 2.28 -0.73
C TRP A 511 15.93 1.14 -1.43
N ARG A 512 14.72 1.44 -1.96
CA ARG A 512 13.93 0.43 -2.68
C ARG A 512 14.63 -0.08 -3.93
N GLU A 513 15.25 0.82 -4.68
CA GLU A 513 15.97 0.47 -5.92
C GLU A 513 17.27 -0.29 -5.64
N ALA A 514 17.99 0.08 -4.57
CA ALA A 514 19.17 -0.63 -4.13
C ALA A 514 18.84 -2.04 -3.64
N ASP A 515 17.78 -2.18 -2.84
CA ASP A 515 17.29 -3.48 -2.39
C ASP A 515 16.82 -4.36 -3.56
N ALA A 516 16.14 -3.77 -4.54
CA ALA A 516 15.67 -4.47 -5.73
C ALA A 516 16.83 -5.04 -6.58
N ASP A 517 17.94 -4.33 -6.71
CA ASP A 517 19.15 -4.82 -7.40
C ASP A 517 19.75 -6.03 -6.66
N VAL A 518 19.83 -5.99 -5.34
CA VAL A 518 20.33 -7.14 -4.55
C VAL A 518 19.37 -8.33 -4.64
N VAL A 519 18.06 -8.08 -4.64
CA VAL A 519 17.03 -9.11 -4.89
C VAL A 519 17.24 -9.77 -6.23
N GLU A 520 17.35 -9.00 -7.31
CA GLU A 520 17.59 -9.49 -8.66
C GLU A 520 18.93 -10.25 -8.75
N THR A 521 19.95 -9.77 -8.02
CA THR A 521 21.26 -10.46 -7.91
C THR A 521 21.08 -11.90 -7.38
N ILE A 522 20.31 -12.07 -6.31
CA ILE A 522 20.00 -13.38 -5.72
C ILE A 522 19.20 -14.24 -6.69
N ASP A 523 18.18 -13.65 -7.30
CA ASP A 523 17.31 -14.31 -8.26
C ASP A 523 18.08 -14.85 -9.48
N PHE A 524 19.01 -14.09 -10.02
CA PHE A 524 19.86 -14.58 -11.11
C PHE A 524 20.68 -15.82 -10.72
N VAL A 525 21.26 -15.81 -9.52
CA VAL A 525 22.04 -16.97 -9.04
C VAL A 525 21.18 -18.20 -8.90
N GLU A 526 20.00 -18.08 -8.29
CA GLU A 526 19.06 -19.20 -8.11
C GLU A 526 18.48 -19.67 -9.44
N TYR A 527 18.09 -18.73 -10.31
CA TYR A 527 17.53 -19.03 -11.63
C TYR A 527 18.50 -19.82 -12.49
N TYR A 528 19.75 -19.33 -12.66
CA TYR A 528 20.74 -20.05 -13.47
C TYR A 528 21.17 -21.37 -12.85
N SER A 529 21.17 -21.49 -11.53
CA SER A 529 21.37 -22.74 -10.81
C SER A 529 20.30 -23.76 -11.16
N GLN A 530 19.02 -23.37 -11.13
CA GLN A 530 17.90 -24.23 -11.47
C GLN A 530 17.91 -24.62 -12.96
N ARG A 531 18.09 -23.62 -13.85
CA ARG A 531 18.12 -23.87 -15.30
C ARG A 531 19.26 -24.81 -15.70
N MET A 532 20.43 -24.71 -15.04
CA MET A 532 21.55 -25.61 -15.34
C MET A 532 21.25 -27.07 -14.92
N LEU A 533 20.56 -27.27 -13.78
CA LEU A 533 20.10 -28.61 -13.39
C LEU A 533 19.13 -29.24 -14.39
N GLU A 534 18.27 -28.40 -14.98
CA GLU A 534 17.33 -28.81 -16.02
C GLU A 534 18.06 -29.15 -17.34
N LEU A 535 18.97 -28.26 -17.79
CA LEU A 535 19.77 -28.47 -18.99
C LEU A 535 20.67 -29.72 -18.88
N ALA A 536 21.18 -30.05 -17.70
CA ALA A 536 22.02 -31.22 -17.47
C ALA A 536 21.30 -32.52 -17.63
N LYS A 537 19.95 -32.56 -17.51
CA LYS A 537 19.15 -33.76 -17.77
C LYS A 537 19.10 -34.10 -19.25
N GLY A 538 19.34 -33.12 -20.12
CA GLY A 538 19.19 -33.26 -21.56
C GLY A 538 17.73 -33.54 -22.01
N PRO A 539 17.42 -33.35 -23.28
CA PRO A 539 16.14 -33.77 -23.84
C PRO A 539 16.10 -35.30 -24.02
N SER A 540 14.90 -35.86 -23.95
CA SER A 540 14.68 -37.25 -24.36
C SER A 540 14.84 -37.37 -25.88
N LEU A 541 15.89 -38.04 -26.33
CA LEU A 541 16.16 -38.27 -27.75
C LEU A 541 15.68 -39.62 -28.19
N LEU A 542 15.30 -39.72 -29.48
CA LEU A 542 14.99 -41.01 -30.12
C LEU A 542 16.26 -41.88 -30.12
N GLN A 543 16.13 -43.11 -29.64
CA GLN A 543 17.19 -44.12 -29.64
C GLN A 543 16.95 -45.13 -30.77
N ALA A 544 17.90 -45.31 -31.65
CA ALA A 544 17.87 -46.38 -32.65
C ALA A 544 18.52 -47.65 -32.09
N PRO A 545 18.13 -48.84 -32.55
CA PRO A 545 18.74 -50.08 -32.10
C PRO A 545 20.25 -50.09 -32.33
N GLY A 546 21.03 -50.27 -31.26
CA GLY A 546 22.50 -50.29 -31.30
C GLY A 546 23.15 -48.89 -31.22
N GLU A 547 22.37 -47.79 -31.08
CA GLU A 547 22.86 -46.42 -30.90
C GLU A 547 22.51 -45.87 -29.52
N ARG A 548 23.33 -44.96 -29.04
CA ARG A 548 23.07 -44.15 -27.86
C ARG A 548 23.15 -42.65 -28.25
N ASN A 549 22.01 -42.01 -28.38
CA ASN A 549 21.92 -40.62 -28.75
C ASN A 549 21.81 -39.75 -27.49
N GLU A 550 22.74 -38.83 -27.32
CA GLU A 550 22.79 -37.87 -26.20
C GLU A 550 23.04 -36.48 -26.72
N LEU A 551 22.39 -35.49 -26.08
CA LEU A 551 22.69 -34.06 -26.25
C LEU A 551 23.28 -33.55 -24.95
N ALA A 552 24.50 -33.02 -25.02
CA ALA A 552 25.16 -32.42 -23.86
C ALA A 552 25.59 -30.98 -24.16
N TYR A 553 25.45 -30.14 -23.16
CA TYR A 553 26.00 -28.76 -23.18
C TYR A 553 27.41 -28.79 -22.58
N VAL A 554 28.38 -28.21 -23.30
CA VAL A 554 29.78 -28.15 -22.87
C VAL A 554 30.23 -26.71 -22.66
N PRO A 555 31.12 -26.44 -21.67
CA PRO A 555 31.65 -25.10 -21.42
C PRO A 555 32.50 -24.62 -22.61
N ARG A 556 32.52 -23.31 -22.83
CA ARG A 556 33.28 -22.69 -23.93
C ARG A 556 34.72 -22.31 -23.55
N GLY A 557 35.02 -22.26 -22.25
CA GLY A 557 36.37 -21.91 -21.76
C GLY A 557 36.33 -20.77 -20.74
N VAL A 558 36.94 -19.63 -21.08
CA VAL A 558 36.96 -18.43 -20.23
C VAL A 558 35.95 -17.39 -20.73
N ALA A 559 35.10 -16.93 -19.86
CA ALA A 559 34.15 -15.84 -20.12
C ALA A 559 34.67 -14.54 -19.48
N VAL A 560 34.55 -13.43 -20.19
CA VAL A 560 34.81 -12.09 -19.64
C VAL A 560 33.48 -11.37 -19.44
N VAL A 561 33.22 -10.95 -18.21
CA VAL A 561 32.01 -10.21 -17.81
C VAL A 561 32.37 -8.75 -17.62
N ILE A 562 31.75 -7.86 -18.43
CA ILE A 562 31.93 -6.41 -18.36
C ILE A 562 30.57 -5.82 -18.07
N ALA A 563 30.33 -5.44 -16.82
CA ALA A 563 29.02 -4.97 -16.37
C ALA A 563 28.91 -3.42 -16.43
N PRO A 564 27.71 -2.89 -16.67
CA PRO A 564 27.44 -1.45 -16.53
C PRO A 564 27.33 -1.05 -15.05
N TRP A 565 27.34 0.28 -14.82
CA TRP A 565 27.33 0.85 -13.46
C TRP A 565 25.93 0.91 -12.80
N ASN A 566 24.87 0.94 -13.60
CA ASN A 566 23.52 1.24 -13.11
C ASN A 566 22.81 0.07 -12.40
N PHE A 567 23.28 -1.16 -12.61
CA PHE A 567 22.88 -2.37 -11.87
C PHE A 567 24.13 -3.17 -11.48
N PRO A 568 24.90 -2.66 -10.51
CA PRO A 568 26.25 -3.17 -10.23
C PRO A 568 26.25 -4.58 -9.64
N GLY A 569 25.22 -4.93 -8.88
CA GLY A 569 25.02 -6.27 -8.33
C GLY A 569 24.42 -7.24 -9.35
N ALA A 570 23.24 -6.93 -9.87
CA ALA A 570 22.43 -7.85 -10.66
C ALA A 570 23.08 -8.24 -11.99
N LEU A 571 23.48 -7.27 -12.81
CA LEU A 571 24.01 -7.56 -14.14
C LEU A 571 25.40 -8.21 -14.08
N LEU A 572 26.23 -7.80 -13.14
CA LEU A 572 27.54 -8.43 -12.94
C LEU A 572 27.38 -9.90 -12.53
N THR A 573 26.60 -10.13 -11.48
CA THR A 573 26.42 -11.46 -10.90
C THR A 573 25.62 -12.37 -11.83
N GLY A 574 24.60 -11.85 -12.52
CA GLY A 574 23.79 -12.61 -13.46
C GLY A 574 24.63 -13.20 -14.60
N MET A 575 25.45 -12.38 -15.24
CA MET A 575 26.35 -12.84 -16.31
C MET A 575 27.42 -13.81 -15.77
N ALA A 576 27.99 -13.51 -14.60
CA ALA A 576 28.99 -14.38 -13.99
C ALA A 576 28.41 -15.72 -13.56
N ALA A 577 27.24 -15.74 -12.92
CA ALA A 577 26.55 -16.94 -12.48
C ALA A 577 26.17 -17.84 -13.65
N ALA A 578 25.65 -17.27 -14.76
CA ALA A 578 25.35 -18.03 -15.97
C ALA A 578 26.59 -18.74 -16.54
N ALA A 579 27.71 -18.03 -16.62
CA ALA A 579 28.97 -18.58 -17.12
C ALA A 579 29.53 -19.65 -16.18
N LEU A 580 29.52 -19.40 -14.86
CA LEU A 580 30.00 -20.38 -13.84
C LEU A 580 29.13 -21.62 -13.79
N ALA A 581 27.81 -21.49 -13.83
CA ALA A 581 26.88 -22.61 -13.83
C ALA A 581 27.15 -23.58 -14.97
N THR A 582 27.47 -23.04 -16.16
CA THR A 582 27.74 -23.82 -17.37
C THR A 582 29.18 -24.37 -17.44
N GLY A 583 30.02 -24.16 -16.41
CA GLY A 583 31.37 -24.74 -16.29
C GLY A 583 32.49 -23.89 -16.93
N ASN A 584 32.23 -22.63 -17.26
CA ASN A 584 33.25 -21.71 -17.71
C ASN A 584 33.99 -21.08 -16.52
N ALA A 585 35.27 -20.72 -16.70
CA ALA A 585 35.95 -19.79 -15.82
C ALA A 585 35.53 -18.35 -16.16
N VAL A 586 35.59 -17.45 -15.19
CA VAL A 586 35.11 -16.07 -15.36
C VAL A 586 36.16 -15.06 -14.95
N ILE A 587 36.35 -14.05 -15.79
CA ILE A 587 37.08 -12.82 -15.46
C ILE A 587 36.01 -11.71 -15.34
N VAL A 588 35.94 -11.09 -14.19
CA VAL A 588 34.93 -10.06 -13.89
C VAL A 588 35.57 -8.67 -13.95
N LYS A 589 35.07 -7.80 -14.81
CA LYS A 589 35.40 -6.37 -14.84
C LYS A 589 34.14 -5.60 -14.38
N PRO A 590 34.04 -5.21 -13.11
CA PRO A 590 32.95 -4.38 -12.64
C PRO A 590 32.97 -2.99 -13.29
N ALA A 591 31.89 -2.24 -13.15
CA ALA A 591 31.87 -0.82 -13.49
C ALA A 591 32.80 -0.03 -12.54
N GLU A 592 32.99 1.21 -12.90
CA GLU A 592 33.79 2.16 -12.10
C GLU A 592 33.11 2.51 -10.79
#